data_77d220b2bef20615a4616117126949e2
#
_entry.id   77d220b2bef20615a4616117126949e2
#
_cell.length_a   1.000
_cell.length_b   1.000
_cell.length_c   1.000
_cell.angle_alpha   90.00
_cell.angle_beta   90.00
_cell.angle_gamma   90.00
#
_symmetry.space_group_name_H-M   'P 1'
#
loop_
_entity.id
_entity.type
_entity.pdbx_description
1 polymer ?
#
loop_
_entity_poly.entity_id
_entity_poly.type
_entity_poly.pdbx_seq_one_letter_code
_entity_poly.pdbx_strand_id
1 'polypeptide(L)'
;MTESITGEQYALSAGPYEAVITEAGASLRELAHEGRPIVLPHDPGEPAPAAFGQLLAPWPNRIDHGRYAYGGAVHQLDVSEPDKDCAIHGLVRWSSWTAAEHRRDRVRLRYRLLGSGGYPFRLDLEAEYVLDEAEGLTVRMTARNTGTATAPYGHGAHPYLTVGEPIDRCTVTLGADRYLPVDDRMLPADPPADVAGTQYDLRKGAVLGERRIDNAYTGLSRDGLGRAWATLSGGGRTTRLWSDGAHPWMQLYTADQAPDPRQGLAVEPMTCPPNAFATGEDVVHLEPGAHFQGLWGIQASTGD
;
A
#
# COMPACT_ATOMS: atom_id res chain seq x y z
N MET A 1 4.12 30.67 -8.56
CA MET A 1 4.28 29.28 -8.14
C MET A 1 3.30 28.50 -8.98
N THR A 2 3.76 27.58 -9.83
CA THR A 2 2.89 26.66 -10.55
C THR A 2 2.22 25.77 -9.51
N GLU A 3 0.89 25.77 -9.46
CA GLU A 3 0.15 24.82 -8.63
C GLU A 3 0.56 23.40 -9.02
N SER A 4 0.93 22.60 -8.01
CA SER A 4 1.20 21.18 -8.21
C SER A 4 -0.10 20.45 -8.56
N ILE A 5 -0.08 19.56 -9.57
CA ILE A 5 -1.28 18.78 -9.91
C ILE A 5 -1.64 17.76 -8.82
N THR A 6 -0.70 17.44 -7.92
CA THR A 6 -0.95 16.62 -6.74
C THR A 6 -1.44 17.42 -5.53
N GLY A 7 -1.76 18.72 -5.74
CA GLY A 7 -2.30 19.63 -4.74
C GLY A 7 -1.28 20.08 -3.70
N GLU A 8 -1.74 20.45 -2.52
CA GLU A 8 -0.91 20.85 -1.39
C GLU A 8 0.09 19.75 -1.01
N GLN A 9 1.29 20.19 -0.62
CA GLN A 9 2.41 19.33 -0.24
C GLN A 9 2.68 19.51 1.27
N TYR A 10 2.43 18.47 2.05
CA TYR A 10 2.59 18.49 3.50
C TYR A 10 3.96 17.93 3.87
N ALA A 11 4.93 18.83 4.09
CA ALA A 11 6.27 18.44 4.51
C ALA A 11 6.32 18.10 6.01
N LEU A 12 7.00 17.01 6.33
CA LEU A 12 7.26 16.55 7.70
C LEU A 12 8.74 16.38 7.93
N SER A 13 9.20 16.60 9.17
CA SER A 13 10.59 16.33 9.58
C SER A 13 10.69 15.92 11.05
N ALA A 14 11.51 14.89 11.32
CA ALA A 14 11.87 14.44 12.67
C ALA A 14 13.27 13.78 12.65
N GLY A 15 14.22 14.36 13.38
CA GLY A 15 15.61 13.89 13.39
C GLY A 15 16.18 13.79 11.97
N PRO A 16 16.67 12.58 11.57
CA PRO A 16 17.23 12.35 10.23
C PRO A 16 16.17 12.13 9.13
N TYR A 17 14.89 12.06 9.48
CA TYR A 17 13.81 11.76 8.54
C TYR A 17 13.12 13.01 8.03
N GLU A 18 12.83 13.00 6.73
CA GLU A 18 12.00 13.98 6.02
C GLU A 18 10.97 13.24 5.15
N ALA A 19 9.75 13.74 5.10
CA ALA A 19 8.69 13.18 4.26
C ALA A 19 7.83 14.27 3.63
N VAL A 20 7.23 13.96 2.49
CA VAL A 20 6.21 14.80 1.86
C VAL A 20 4.98 13.95 1.53
N ILE A 21 3.84 14.38 2.04
CA ILE A 21 2.54 13.79 1.77
C ILE A 21 1.75 14.75 0.86
N THR A 22 1.03 14.23 -0.12
CA THR A 22 0.25 15.04 -1.06
C THR A 22 -1.22 15.13 -0.65
N GLU A 23 -1.88 16.22 -1.04
CA GLU A 23 -3.34 16.37 -0.95
C GLU A 23 -4.04 15.30 -1.80
N ALA A 24 -3.57 15.09 -3.04
CA ALA A 24 -4.11 14.08 -3.92
C ALA A 24 -3.82 12.67 -3.36
N GLY A 25 -4.89 11.95 -3.00
CA GLY A 25 -4.81 10.57 -2.53
C GLY A 25 -4.19 10.37 -1.15
N ALA A 26 -3.85 11.46 -0.43
CA ALA A 26 -3.05 11.42 0.80
C ALA A 26 -1.77 10.58 0.60
N SER A 27 -1.11 10.70 -0.56
CA SER A 27 -0.01 9.82 -0.97
C SER A 27 1.30 10.18 -0.30
N LEU A 28 2.11 9.19 0.04
CA LEU A 28 3.50 9.36 0.48
C LEU A 28 4.38 9.61 -0.75
N ARG A 29 4.56 10.89 -1.13
CA ARG A 29 5.35 11.28 -2.31
C ARG A 29 6.86 11.14 -2.10
N GLU A 30 7.35 11.48 -0.91
CA GLU A 30 8.75 11.39 -0.54
C GLU A 30 8.90 10.88 0.89
N LEU A 31 9.92 10.07 1.11
CA LEU A 31 10.45 9.75 2.42
C LEU A 31 11.96 9.57 2.28
N ALA A 32 12.71 10.36 3.05
CA ALA A 32 14.17 10.34 3.07
C ALA A 32 14.70 10.13 4.48
N HIS A 33 15.89 9.53 4.58
CA HIS A 33 16.68 9.40 5.79
C HIS A 33 18.08 9.94 5.51
N GLU A 34 18.55 10.91 6.33
CA GLU A 34 19.84 11.61 6.12
C GLU A 34 19.98 12.19 4.71
N GLY A 35 18.90 12.81 4.19
CA GLY A 35 18.85 13.41 2.86
C GLY A 35 18.83 12.41 1.69
N ARG A 36 18.68 11.10 1.95
CA ARG A 36 18.65 10.05 0.93
C ARG A 36 17.28 9.40 0.85
N PRO A 37 16.69 9.28 -0.36
CA PRO A 37 15.40 8.61 -0.51
C PRO A 37 15.44 7.16 0.00
N ILE A 38 14.42 6.79 0.75
CA ILE A 38 14.15 5.41 1.19
C ILE A 38 12.85 4.87 0.61
N VAL A 39 12.06 5.74 -0.05
CA VAL A 39 11.03 5.38 -1.03
C VAL A 39 11.32 6.11 -2.33
N LEU A 40 10.88 5.56 -3.46
CA LEU A 40 10.98 6.24 -4.75
C LEU A 40 10.09 7.48 -4.73
N PRO A 41 10.66 8.68 -4.94
CA PRO A 41 9.88 9.91 -5.04
C PRO A 41 9.29 10.06 -6.45
N HIS A 42 8.33 10.98 -6.60
CA HIS A 42 7.87 11.42 -7.91
C HIS A 42 7.70 12.95 -7.96
N ASP A 43 7.67 13.51 -9.18
CA ASP A 43 7.48 14.94 -9.39
C ASP A 43 6.07 15.37 -8.93
N PRO A 44 5.92 16.48 -8.16
CA PRO A 44 4.62 16.97 -7.77
C PRO A 44 3.79 17.53 -8.95
N GLY A 45 4.42 17.85 -10.06
CA GLY A 45 3.78 18.31 -11.30
C GLY A 45 3.23 17.18 -12.18
N GLU A 46 3.39 15.91 -11.78
CA GLU A 46 2.94 14.75 -12.51
C GLU A 46 2.06 13.83 -11.65
N PRO A 47 1.11 13.09 -12.24
CA PRO A 47 0.40 12.04 -11.51
C PRO A 47 1.37 11.01 -10.96
N ALA A 48 1.10 10.48 -9.76
CA ALA A 48 1.91 9.42 -9.17
C ALA A 48 2.04 8.23 -10.15
N PRO A 49 3.25 7.94 -10.67
CA PRO A 49 3.43 6.84 -11.62
C PRO A 49 3.23 5.50 -10.90
N ALA A 50 2.63 4.51 -11.58
CA ALA A 50 2.47 3.15 -11.05
C ALA A 50 2.00 3.11 -9.58
N ALA A 51 1.13 4.02 -9.18
CA ALA A 51 0.58 4.18 -7.83
C ALA A 51 1.61 4.50 -6.72
N PHE A 52 2.77 5.10 -7.05
CA PHE A 52 3.83 5.43 -6.06
C PHE A 52 3.26 6.12 -4.82
N GLY A 53 3.43 5.49 -3.66
CA GLY A 53 3.05 6.01 -2.35
C GLY A 53 1.55 6.18 -2.10
N GLN A 54 0.67 5.79 -3.04
CA GLN A 54 -0.78 5.99 -2.92
C GLN A 54 -1.41 5.10 -1.86
N LEU A 55 -2.45 5.61 -1.20
CA LEU A 55 -3.35 4.82 -0.37
C LEU A 55 -4.43 4.18 -1.24
N LEU A 56 -4.74 2.93 -0.95
CA LEU A 56 -5.63 2.07 -1.72
C LEU A 56 -6.86 1.76 -0.88
N ALA A 57 -7.98 2.41 -1.17
CA ALA A 57 -9.25 2.21 -0.45
C ALA A 57 -10.44 2.52 -1.37
N PRO A 58 -11.59 1.89 -1.21
CA PRO A 58 -12.00 0.92 -0.19
C PRO A 58 -11.64 -0.53 -0.50
N TRP A 59 -10.77 -0.80 -1.46
CA TRP A 59 -10.11 -2.09 -1.71
C TRP A 59 -8.69 -1.87 -2.25
N PRO A 60 -7.71 -2.69 -1.85
CA PRO A 60 -6.40 -2.75 -2.50
C PRO A 60 -6.48 -3.70 -3.70
N ASN A 61 -5.50 -3.60 -4.60
CA ASN A 61 -5.34 -4.46 -5.75
C ASN A 61 -6.61 -4.58 -6.64
N ARG A 62 -6.81 -5.70 -7.35
CA ARG A 62 -7.81 -5.88 -8.42
C ARG A 62 -9.14 -6.43 -7.93
N ILE A 63 -10.22 -6.07 -8.65
CA ILE A 63 -11.53 -6.74 -8.62
C ILE A 63 -11.85 -7.15 -10.05
N ASP A 64 -12.08 -8.44 -10.27
CA ASP A 64 -12.35 -9.06 -11.56
C ASP A 64 -13.56 -8.43 -12.25
N HIS A 65 -13.37 -7.97 -13.51
CA HIS A 65 -14.37 -7.24 -14.29
C HIS A 65 -14.98 -6.03 -13.57
N GLY A 66 -14.35 -5.55 -12.46
CA GLY A 66 -14.96 -4.55 -11.58
C GLY A 66 -16.27 -5.01 -10.94
N ARG A 67 -16.53 -6.31 -10.84
CA ARG A 67 -17.85 -6.84 -10.45
C ARG A 67 -17.76 -7.62 -9.14
N TYR A 68 -18.70 -7.33 -8.23
CA TYR A 68 -18.82 -8.07 -6.97
C TYR A 68 -20.27 -8.14 -6.49
N ALA A 69 -20.57 -9.15 -5.68
CA ALA A 69 -21.88 -9.32 -5.06
C ALA A 69 -21.80 -8.95 -3.57
N TYR A 70 -22.66 -8.05 -3.11
CA TYR A 70 -22.71 -7.64 -1.71
C TYR A 70 -24.10 -7.15 -1.29
N GLY A 71 -24.53 -7.50 -0.07
CA GLY A 71 -25.83 -7.06 0.46
C GLY A 71 -27.02 -7.51 -0.38
N GLY A 72 -26.92 -8.65 -1.10
CA GLY A 72 -27.97 -9.18 -1.97
C GLY A 72 -28.05 -8.49 -3.35
N ALA A 73 -27.15 -7.58 -3.66
CA ALA A 73 -27.05 -6.89 -4.96
C ALA A 73 -25.72 -7.19 -5.66
N VAL A 74 -25.72 -7.08 -6.98
CA VAL A 74 -24.48 -7.09 -7.78
C VAL A 74 -24.09 -5.64 -8.09
N HIS A 75 -22.85 -5.31 -7.80
CA HIS A 75 -22.27 -3.99 -8.03
C HIS A 75 -21.30 -4.02 -9.19
N GLN A 76 -21.27 -2.95 -9.99
CA GLN A 76 -20.36 -2.76 -11.10
C GLN A 76 -19.53 -1.49 -10.87
N LEU A 77 -18.25 -1.66 -10.64
CA LEU A 77 -17.23 -0.60 -10.58
C LEU A 77 -16.76 -0.26 -11.99
N ASP A 78 -16.22 0.93 -12.16
CA ASP A 78 -15.52 1.29 -13.39
C ASP A 78 -14.27 0.42 -13.57
N VAL A 79 -14.06 -0.09 -14.78
CA VAL A 79 -12.83 -0.81 -15.16
C VAL A 79 -11.71 0.22 -15.29
N SER A 80 -10.89 0.35 -14.25
CA SER A 80 -9.82 1.35 -14.19
C SER A 80 -8.46 0.81 -14.66
N GLU A 81 -8.36 -0.49 -14.92
CA GLU A 81 -7.23 -1.18 -15.55
C GLU A 81 -7.73 -1.99 -16.77
N PRO A 82 -7.95 -1.33 -17.93
CA PRO A 82 -8.57 -1.97 -19.10
C PRO A 82 -7.80 -3.18 -19.64
N ASP A 83 -6.46 -3.14 -19.60
CA ASP A 83 -5.60 -4.22 -20.13
C ASP A 83 -5.76 -5.53 -19.33
N LYS A 84 -6.24 -5.46 -18.10
CA LYS A 84 -6.55 -6.60 -17.24
C LYS A 84 -8.04 -6.81 -17.02
N ASP A 85 -8.88 -5.91 -17.59
CA ASP A 85 -10.33 -5.90 -17.39
C ASP A 85 -10.71 -5.94 -15.90
N CYS A 86 -10.07 -5.07 -15.11
CA CYS A 86 -10.21 -5.00 -13.66
C CYS A 86 -10.49 -3.59 -13.14
N ALA A 87 -11.20 -3.48 -12.03
CA ALA A 87 -11.17 -2.30 -11.18
C ALA A 87 -10.00 -2.44 -10.20
N ILE A 88 -9.07 -1.45 -10.17
CA ILE A 88 -7.85 -1.56 -9.39
C ILE A 88 -7.68 -0.41 -8.39
N HIS A 89 -7.23 -0.75 -7.15
CA HIS A 89 -6.73 0.15 -6.12
C HIS A 89 -7.73 1.18 -5.59
N GLY A 90 -9.02 0.83 -5.56
CA GLY A 90 -10.04 1.63 -4.89
C GLY A 90 -10.42 2.93 -5.61
N LEU A 91 -10.94 3.88 -4.83
CA LEU A 91 -11.59 5.09 -5.32
C LEU A 91 -10.92 6.39 -4.85
N VAL A 92 -9.89 6.30 -4.00
CA VAL A 92 -9.37 7.49 -3.28
C VAL A 92 -8.04 8.02 -3.78
N ARG A 93 -7.37 7.30 -4.69
CA ARG A 93 -6.02 7.62 -5.16
C ARG A 93 -5.85 9.03 -5.76
N TRP A 94 -6.90 9.54 -6.36
CA TRP A 94 -6.91 10.83 -7.06
C TRP A 94 -7.84 11.85 -6.38
N SER A 95 -8.37 11.50 -5.20
CA SER A 95 -9.28 12.39 -4.47
C SER A 95 -8.48 13.45 -3.73
N SER A 96 -9.06 14.66 -3.63
CA SER A 96 -8.53 15.74 -2.79
C SER A 96 -8.87 15.44 -1.33
N TRP A 97 -7.85 15.26 -0.50
CA TRP A 97 -7.97 15.07 0.93
C TRP A 97 -7.73 16.38 1.66
N THR A 98 -8.46 16.62 2.72
CA THR A 98 -8.37 17.86 3.50
C THR A 98 -7.50 17.65 4.74
N ALA A 99 -6.51 18.50 4.95
CA ALA A 99 -5.71 18.48 6.17
C ALA A 99 -6.55 18.91 7.38
N ALA A 100 -6.72 18.00 8.34
CA ALA A 100 -7.33 18.26 9.64
C ALA A 100 -6.29 18.74 10.67
N GLU A 101 -5.04 18.34 10.47
CA GLU A 101 -3.89 18.77 11.28
C GLU A 101 -2.63 18.69 10.41
N HIS A 102 -1.75 19.68 10.52
CA HIS A 102 -0.39 19.64 9.96
C HIS A 102 0.56 20.28 10.95
N ARG A 103 1.54 19.53 11.40
CA ARG A 103 2.64 19.94 12.29
C ARG A 103 3.97 19.53 11.67
N ARG A 104 5.06 19.88 12.31
CA ARG A 104 6.41 19.54 11.84
C ARG A 104 6.61 18.05 11.62
N ASP A 105 6.07 17.21 12.52
CA ASP A 105 6.30 15.76 12.61
C ASP A 105 5.07 14.93 12.24
N ARG A 106 3.94 15.56 11.92
CA ARG A 106 2.71 14.83 11.57
C ARG A 106 1.80 15.60 10.65
N VAL A 107 1.06 14.84 9.83
CA VAL A 107 -0.12 15.34 9.12
C VAL A 107 -1.27 14.34 9.26
N ARG A 108 -2.48 14.86 9.43
CA ARG A 108 -3.71 14.08 9.45
C ARG A 108 -4.64 14.61 8.37
N LEU A 109 -4.93 13.76 7.40
CA LEU A 109 -5.75 14.04 6.23
C LEU A 109 -7.07 13.32 6.33
N ARG A 110 -8.15 13.93 5.86
CA ARG A 110 -9.51 13.38 5.87
C ARG A 110 -10.13 13.42 4.49
N TYR A 111 -10.87 12.38 4.20
CA TYR A 111 -11.67 12.29 3.00
C TYR A 111 -13.03 11.66 3.31
N ARG A 112 -14.09 12.24 2.74
CA ARG A 112 -15.43 11.67 2.81
C ARG A 112 -15.75 10.99 1.49
N LEU A 113 -15.71 9.65 1.50
CA LEU A 113 -16.15 8.85 0.37
C LEU A 113 -17.67 8.78 0.35
N LEU A 114 -18.28 9.46 -0.59
CA LEU A 114 -19.71 9.38 -0.88
C LEU A 114 -19.99 8.16 -1.75
N GLY A 115 -21.19 7.58 -1.61
CA GLY A 115 -21.59 6.45 -2.42
C GLY A 115 -21.60 6.77 -3.91
N SER A 116 -21.19 5.79 -4.73
CA SER A 116 -21.23 5.83 -6.19
C SER A 116 -22.00 4.61 -6.75
N GLY A 117 -22.24 4.57 -8.06
CA GLY A 117 -22.99 3.47 -8.68
C GLY A 117 -22.41 2.09 -8.41
N GLY A 118 -21.08 1.96 -8.42
CA GLY A 118 -20.38 0.70 -8.16
C GLY A 118 -20.02 0.47 -6.68
N TYR A 119 -20.10 1.48 -5.83
CA TYR A 119 -19.83 1.39 -4.39
C TYR A 119 -20.80 2.29 -3.62
N PRO A 120 -22.06 1.86 -3.36
CA PRO A 120 -23.11 2.71 -2.79
C PRO A 120 -23.03 2.83 -1.26
N PHE A 121 -21.81 2.93 -0.71
CA PHE A 121 -21.55 3.01 0.72
C PHE A 121 -20.85 4.32 1.05
N ARG A 122 -21.08 4.86 2.27
CA ARG A 122 -20.48 6.11 2.73
C ARG A 122 -19.45 5.84 3.81
N LEU A 123 -18.23 6.31 3.59
CA LEU A 123 -17.14 6.18 4.56
C LEU A 123 -16.53 7.56 4.85
N ASP A 124 -16.24 7.83 6.12
CA ASP A 124 -15.28 8.85 6.49
C ASP A 124 -13.93 8.16 6.66
N LEU A 125 -12.93 8.63 5.90
CA LEU A 125 -11.57 8.12 5.89
C LEU A 125 -10.63 9.12 6.54
N GLU A 126 -9.68 8.62 7.32
CA GLU A 126 -8.61 9.42 7.92
C GLU A 126 -7.27 8.71 7.72
N ALA A 127 -6.29 9.44 7.21
CA ALA A 127 -4.90 9.01 7.10
C ALA A 127 -4.03 9.91 7.99
N GLU A 128 -3.34 9.33 8.95
CA GLU A 128 -2.40 10.02 9.82
C GLU A 128 -0.99 9.52 9.56
N TYR A 129 -0.10 10.44 9.22
CA TYR A 129 1.33 10.22 9.02
C TYR A 129 2.08 10.85 10.19
N VAL A 130 2.87 10.06 10.88
CA VAL A 130 3.70 10.51 12.02
C VAL A 130 5.14 10.12 11.73
N LEU A 131 6.03 11.09 11.83
CA LEU A 131 7.47 10.91 11.68
C LEU A 131 8.13 11.00 13.05
N ASP A 132 8.97 10.02 13.38
CA ASP A 132 9.75 9.95 14.61
C ASP A 132 11.22 9.73 14.29
N GLU A 133 12.12 10.33 15.08
CA GLU A 133 13.56 10.26 14.82
C GLU A 133 14.16 8.85 14.98
N ALA A 134 13.56 7.98 15.80
CA ALA A 134 14.03 6.62 16.05
C ALA A 134 13.20 5.56 15.28
N GLU A 135 11.86 5.75 15.23
CA GLU A 135 10.94 4.76 14.65
C GLU A 135 10.66 5.01 13.16
N GLY A 136 11.12 6.15 12.60
CA GLY A 136 10.85 6.52 11.21
C GLY A 136 9.39 6.91 10.99
N LEU A 137 8.83 6.51 9.84
CA LEU A 137 7.45 6.80 9.48
C LEU A 137 6.48 5.77 10.04
N THR A 138 5.42 6.24 10.67
CA THR A 138 4.22 5.45 11.00
C THR A 138 3.01 6.04 10.32
N VAL A 139 2.21 5.20 9.66
CA VAL A 139 0.97 5.59 8.99
C VAL A 139 -0.19 4.82 9.61
N ARG A 140 -1.25 5.56 9.95
CA ARG A 140 -2.51 5.00 10.42
C ARG A 140 -3.60 5.32 9.42
N MET A 141 -4.26 4.30 8.89
CA MET A 141 -5.45 4.44 8.07
C MET A 141 -6.67 4.03 8.87
N THR A 142 -7.67 4.91 8.95
CA THR A 142 -8.94 4.66 9.64
C THR A 142 -10.10 4.86 8.66
N ALA A 143 -11.04 3.92 8.65
CA ALA A 143 -12.30 4.04 7.93
C ALA A 143 -13.47 3.91 8.90
N ARG A 144 -14.45 4.81 8.81
CA ARG A 144 -15.69 4.75 9.56
C ARG A 144 -16.88 4.71 8.60
N ASN A 145 -17.77 3.74 8.79
CA ASN A 145 -19.02 3.69 8.06
C ASN A 145 -19.99 4.74 8.58
N THR A 146 -20.29 5.74 7.75
CA THR A 146 -21.27 6.81 8.05
C THR A 146 -22.58 6.64 7.26
N GLY A 147 -22.72 5.50 6.56
CA GLY A 147 -23.95 5.09 5.89
C GLY A 147 -24.91 4.35 6.83
N THR A 148 -25.97 3.81 6.23
CA THR A 148 -27.05 3.08 6.93
C THR A 148 -27.03 1.59 6.66
N ALA A 149 -26.17 1.11 5.77
CA ALA A 149 -25.98 -0.30 5.45
C ALA A 149 -24.54 -0.71 5.79
N THR A 150 -24.31 -1.99 6.08
CA THR A 150 -22.97 -2.58 6.23
C THR A 150 -22.19 -2.40 4.95
N ALA A 151 -20.96 -1.90 5.03
CA ALA A 151 -20.10 -1.63 3.87
C ALA A 151 -18.96 -2.65 3.79
N PRO A 152 -18.67 -3.23 2.60
CA PRO A 152 -17.45 -4.01 2.38
C PRO A 152 -16.26 -3.05 2.32
N TYR A 153 -15.17 -3.38 3.02
CA TYR A 153 -14.02 -2.52 3.09
C TYR A 153 -12.71 -3.31 3.09
N GLY A 154 -11.72 -2.74 2.50
CA GLY A 154 -10.33 -3.10 2.61
C GLY A 154 -9.45 -1.91 2.31
N HIS A 155 -8.21 -1.92 2.76
CA HIS A 155 -7.24 -0.91 2.36
C HIS A 155 -5.83 -1.48 2.24
N GLY A 156 -4.99 -0.72 1.57
CA GLY A 156 -3.56 -0.95 1.45
C GLY A 156 -2.81 0.35 1.17
N ALA A 157 -1.51 0.23 0.99
CA ALA A 157 -0.64 1.32 0.58
C ALA A 157 0.40 0.80 -0.42
N HIS A 158 0.92 1.68 -1.29
CA HIS A 158 1.79 1.28 -2.40
C HIS A 158 3.17 1.98 -2.40
N PRO A 159 3.90 2.01 -1.26
CA PRO A 159 5.24 2.57 -1.24
C PRO A 159 6.23 1.68 -2.01
N TYR A 160 7.15 2.30 -2.74
CA TYR A 160 8.26 1.63 -3.40
C TYR A 160 9.53 1.86 -2.59
N LEU A 161 9.99 0.85 -1.87
CA LEU A 161 11.22 0.93 -1.08
C LEU A 161 12.45 1.00 -1.99
N THR A 162 13.41 1.84 -1.62
CA THR A 162 14.70 1.92 -2.30
C THR A 162 15.85 2.02 -1.29
N VAL A 163 17.02 1.59 -1.72
CA VAL A 163 18.30 1.79 -1.03
C VAL A 163 19.27 2.63 -1.87
N GLY A 164 18.75 3.25 -2.97
CA GLY A 164 19.50 4.11 -3.87
C GLY A 164 20.28 3.37 -4.96
N GLU A 165 19.92 2.10 -5.21
CA GLU A 165 20.44 1.31 -6.33
C GLU A 165 19.34 0.41 -6.93
N PRO A 166 19.48 -0.07 -8.18
CA PRO A 166 18.55 -1.01 -8.78
C PRO A 166 18.35 -2.27 -7.93
N ILE A 167 17.11 -2.72 -7.79
CA ILE A 167 16.77 -3.84 -6.91
C ILE A 167 17.36 -5.18 -7.31
N ASP A 168 17.87 -5.33 -8.53
CA ASP A 168 18.54 -6.53 -9.00
C ASP A 168 19.71 -6.96 -8.11
N ARG A 169 20.38 -5.99 -7.50
CA ARG A 169 21.53 -6.22 -6.61
C ARG A 169 21.12 -6.32 -5.14
N CYS A 170 19.86 -6.06 -4.85
CA CYS A 170 19.35 -6.01 -3.49
C CYS A 170 18.90 -7.39 -3.02
N THR A 171 19.03 -7.60 -1.71
CA THR A 171 18.44 -8.73 -1.02
C THR A 171 17.11 -8.30 -0.45
N VAL A 172 16.05 -9.08 -0.69
CA VAL A 172 14.74 -8.93 -0.06
C VAL A 172 14.51 -10.04 0.95
N THR A 173 13.94 -9.67 2.10
CA THR A 173 13.51 -10.62 3.13
C THR A 173 12.05 -10.35 3.48
N LEU A 174 11.24 -11.40 3.47
CA LEU A 174 9.85 -11.38 3.93
C LEU A 174 9.56 -12.70 4.63
N GLY A 175 9.21 -12.65 5.90
CA GLY A 175 8.78 -13.81 6.69
C GLY A 175 7.32 -14.16 6.36
N ALA A 176 7.10 -14.84 5.24
CA ALA A 176 5.78 -15.30 4.81
C ALA A 176 5.84 -16.78 4.42
N ASP A 177 4.83 -17.56 4.81
CA ASP A 177 4.80 -18.99 4.50
C ASP A 177 4.11 -19.30 3.18
N ARG A 178 3.26 -18.39 2.70
CA ARG A 178 2.44 -18.59 1.50
C ARG A 178 2.47 -17.39 0.58
N TYR A 179 2.30 -17.63 -0.71
CA TYR A 179 2.03 -16.61 -1.72
C TYR A 179 0.77 -16.97 -2.51
N LEU A 180 0.13 -15.99 -3.11
CA LEU A 180 -1.05 -16.15 -3.93
C LEU A 180 -0.64 -16.31 -5.39
N PRO A 181 -0.80 -17.49 -6.02
CA PRO A 181 -0.59 -17.65 -7.46
C PRO A 181 -1.58 -16.82 -8.25
N VAL A 182 -1.14 -16.27 -9.38
CA VAL A 182 -1.96 -15.42 -10.24
C VAL A 182 -1.97 -15.93 -11.68
N ASP A 183 -3.05 -15.64 -12.40
CA ASP A 183 -3.20 -15.88 -13.83
C ASP A 183 -2.59 -14.74 -14.68
N ASP A 184 -2.76 -14.80 -16.00
CA ASP A 184 -2.28 -13.78 -16.96
C ASP A 184 -2.96 -12.40 -16.78
N ARG A 185 -4.10 -12.36 -16.10
CA ARG A 185 -4.80 -11.13 -15.72
C ARG A 185 -4.39 -10.62 -14.34
N MET A 186 -3.43 -11.28 -13.70
CA MET A 186 -2.97 -10.99 -12.35
C MET A 186 -4.06 -11.15 -11.28
N LEU A 187 -5.02 -12.02 -11.53
CA LEU A 187 -6.06 -12.43 -10.58
C LEU A 187 -5.67 -13.75 -9.91
N PRO A 188 -6.17 -14.01 -8.68
CA PRO A 188 -5.92 -15.29 -8.01
C PRO A 188 -6.34 -16.47 -8.88
N ALA A 189 -5.38 -17.34 -9.23
CA ALA A 189 -5.59 -18.54 -10.04
C ALA A 189 -5.89 -19.77 -9.17
N ASP A 190 -5.30 -19.83 -7.99
CA ASP A 190 -5.38 -20.93 -7.03
C ASP A 190 -5.39 -20.39 -5.59
N PRO A 191 -5.77 -21.17 -4.59
CA PRO A 191 -5.56 -20.83 -3.19
C PRO A 191 -4.08 -20.55 -2.88
N PRO A 192 -3.76 -19.82 -1.79
CA PRO A 192 -2.39 -19.53 -1.42
C PRO A 192 -1.51 -20.79 -1.33
N ALA A 193 -0.40 -20.81 -2.06
CA ALA A 193 0.56 -21.89 -2.14
C ALA A 193 1.74 -21.69 -1.18
N ASP A 194 2.40 -22.77 -0.75
CA ASP A 194 3.61 -22.73 0.08
C ASP A 194 4.77 -22.09 -0.70
N VAL A 195 5.52 -21.20 -0.06
CA VAL A 195 6.70 -20.58 -0.67
C VAL A 195 7.90 -21.53 -0.74
N ALA A 196 7.95 -22.56 0.08
CA ALA A 196 9.10 -23.44 0.22
C ALA A 196 9.52 -24.09 -1.10
N GLY A 197 10.80 -23.96 -1.46
CA GLY A 197 11.36 -24.51 -2.70
C GLY A 197 10.98 -23.75 -3.97
N THR A 198 10.33 -22.61 -3.88
CA THR A 198 9.95 -21.75 -5.01
C THR A 198 10.83 -20.49 -5.09
N GLN A 199 10.74 -19.74 -6.19
CA GLN A 199 11.37 -18.42 -6.29
C GLN A 199 10.79 -17.39 -5.32
N TYR A 200 9.62 -17.66 -4.74
CA TYR A 200 8.90 -16.81 -3.80
C TYR A 200 9.32 -17.02 -2.34
N ASP A 201 10.24 -17.98 -2.06
CA ASP A 201 10.77 -18.15 -0.69
C ASP A 201 11.79 -17.06 -0.35
N LEU A 202 11.32 -16.05 0.39
CA LEU A 202 12.10 -14.88 0.80
C LEU A 202 12.44 -14.89 2.30
N ARG A 203 12.08 -15.96 3.03
CA ARG A 203 12.19 -16.03 4.51
C ARG A 203 13.62 -15.90 5.03
N LYS A 204 14.60 -16.35 4.28
CA LYS A 204 16.03 -16.29 4.65
C LYS A 204 16.81 -15.18 3.96
N GLY A 205 16.10 -14.30 3.25
CA GLY A 205 16.70 -13.33 2.34
C GLY A 205 17.08 -13.96 0.99
N ALA A 206 16.74 -13.26 -0.08
CA ALA A 206 17.06 -13.67 -1.44
C ALA A 206 17.49 -12.45 -2.27
N VAL A 207 18.59 -12.57 -2.98
CA VAL A 207 18.96 -11.57 -3.99
C VAL A 207 17.91 -11.58 -5.08
N LEU A 208 17.34 -10.42 -5.40
CA LEU A 208 16.28 -10.31 -6.40
C LEU A 208 16.77 -10.77 -7.78
N GLY A 209 17.94 -10.34 -8.22
CA GLY A 209 18.46 -10.73 -9.53
C GLY A 209 17.41 -10.52 -10.62
N GLU A 210 17.17 -11.54 -11.41
CA GLU A 210 16.17 -11.53 -12.50
C GLU A 210 14.77 -11.99 -12.05
N ARG A 211 14.57 -12.24 -10.73
CA ARG A 211 13.25 -12.62 -10.23
C ARG A 211 12.22 -11.55 -10.54
N ARG A 212 11.09 -12.00 -11.06
CA ARG A 212 9.90 -11.17 -11.27
C ARG A 212 8.85 -11.60 -10.27
N ILE A 213 8.47 -10.69 -9.41
CA ILE A 213 7.50 -10.89 -8.36
C ILE A 213 6.43 -9.83 -8.52
N ASP A 214 5.18 -10.25 -8.62
CA ASP A 214 3.99 -9.41 -8.51
C ASP A 214 2.90 -10.26 -7.84
N ASN A 215 3.13 -10.57 -6.56
CA ASN A 215 2.31 -11.52 -5.83
C ASN A 215 2.01 -11.04 -4.41
N ALA A 216 0.80 -11.34 -3.93
CA ALA A 216 0.42 -11.19 -2.54
C ALA A 216 0.96 -12.37 -1.71
N TYR A 217 1.49 -12.06 -0.54
CA TYR A 217 1.99 -13.01 0.45
C TYR A 217 1.10 -13.00 1.68
N THR A 218 0.96 -14.16 2.34
CA THR A 218 0.23 -14.33 3.60
C THR A 218 0.92 -15.36 4.50
N GLY A 219 0.36 -15.62 5.69
CA GLY A 219 1.07 -16.39 6.70
C GLY A 219 2.30 -15.62 7.21
N LEU A 220 2.14 -14.31 7.40
CA LEU A 220 3.22 -13.40 7.78
C LEU A 220 3.71 -13.67 9.20
N SER A 221 5.01 -13.92 9.35
CA SER A 221 5.68 -13.98 10.66
C SER A 221 5.70 -12.60 11.30
N ARG A 222 5.41 -12.55 12.61
CA ARG A 222 5.34 -11.29 13.35
C ARG A 222 6.30 -11.29 14.52
N ASP A 223 6.88 -10.12 14.79
CA ASP A 223 7.73 -9.90 15.95
C ASP A 223 6.94 -9.81 17.27
N GLY A 224 7.64 -9.59 18.38
CA GLY A 224 7.01 -9.46 19.71
C GLY A 224 6.06 -8.28 19.88
N LEU A 225 6.04 -7.33 18.93
CA LEU A 225 5.09 -6.20 18.86
C LEU A 225 3.95 -6.46 17.87
N GLY A 226 3.87 -7.66 17.28
CA GLY A 226 2.86 -8.02 16.30
C GLY A 226 3.09 -7.45 14.91
N ARG A 227 4.30 -6.95 14.60
CA ARG A 227 4.68 -6.36 13.32
C ARG A 227 5.23 -7.43 12.37
N ALA A 228 4.71 -7.49 11.15
CA ALA A 228 5.31 -8.26 10.04
C ALA A 228 6.22 -7.33 9.24
N TRP A 229 7.41 -7.82 8.87
CA TRP A 229 8.45 -7.03 8.24
C TRP A 229 8.79 -7.51 6.84
N ALA A 230 8.88 -6.58 5.90
CA ALA A 230 9.60 -6.75 4.63
C ALA A 230 10.84 -5.86 4.64
N THR A 231 11.97 -6.40 4.20
CA THR A 231 13.26 -5.72 4.25
C THR A 231 13.92 -5.74 2.88
N LEU A 232 14.39 -4.59 2.42
CA LEU A 232 15.22 -4.43 1.22
C LEU A 232 16.60 -3.96 1.66
N SER A 233 17.65 -4.71 1.30
CA SER A 233 19.04 -4.40 1.68
C SER A 233 19.94 -4.40 0.45
N GLY A 234 20.80 -3.39 0.32
CA GLY A 234 21.76 -3.23 -0.76
C GLY A 234 22.69 -2.05 -0.51
N GLY A 235 23.88 -2.03 -1.09
CA GLY A 235 24.82 -0.91 -0.99
C GLY A 235 25.17 -0.49 0.45
N GLY A 236 25.20 -1.43 1.41
CA GLY A 236 25.44 -1.13 2.83
C GLY A 236 24.28 -0.43 3.53
N ARG A 237 23.06 -0.46 2.98
CA ARG A 237 21.86 0.19 3.51
C ARG A 237 20.71 -0.80 3.59
N THR A 238 19.77 -0.49 4.46
CA THR A 238 18.55 -1.27 4.63
C THR A 238 17.37 -0.33 4.79
N THR A 239 16.33 -0.57 3.98
CA THR A 239 15.00 0.02 4.12
C THR A 239 14.02 -1.10 4.41
N ARG A 240 13.19 -0.92 5.42
CA ARG A 240 12.22 -1.94 5.82
C ARG A 240 10.85 -1.35 6.08
N LEU A 241 9.83 -2.10 5.71
CA LEU A 241 8.44 -1.77 6.00
C LEU A 241 7.87 -2.78 6.97
N TRP A 242 7.09 -2.30 7.94
CA TRP A 242 6.31 -3.15 8.82
C TRP A 242 4.82 -2.90 8.68
N SER A 243 4.01 -3.93 8.99
CA SER A 243 2.55 -3.82 9.10
C SER A 243 2.05 -4.56 10.33
N ASP A 244 0.96 -4.06 10.91
CA ASP A 244 0.28 -4.65 12.07
C ASP A 244 -0.63 -5.83 11.69
N GLY A 245 -1.31 -6.41 12.68
CA GLY A 245 -2.22 -7.54 12.52
C GLY A 245 -3.46 -7.26 11.67
N ALA A 246 -3.78 -6.00 11.41
CA ALA A 246 -4.87 -5.63 10.50
C ALA A 246 -4.53 -5.90 9.02
N HIS A 247 -3.24 -6.11 8.70
CA HIS A 247 -2.75 -6.40 7.37
C HIS A 247 -2.22 -7.84 7.29
N PRO A 248 -3.09 -8.85 7.07
CA PRO A 248 -2.66 -10.24 6.93
C PRO A 248 -1.95 -10.54 5.60
N TRP A 249 -1.97 -9.59 4.66
CA TRP A 249 -1.39 -9.69 3.34
C TRP A 249 -0.32 -8.64 3.10
N MET A 250 0.67 -8.99 2.27
CA MET A 250 1.69 -8.06 1.79
C MET A 250 1.98 -8.36 0.32
N GLN A 251 1.67 -7.43 -0.58
CA GLN A 251 2.06 -7.55 -1.98
C GLN A 251 3.52 -7.13 -2.13
N LEU A 252 4.28 -7.88 -2.91
CA LEU A 252 5.57 -7.46 -3.44
C LEU A 252 5.47 -7.33 -4.95
N TYR A 253 5.99 -6.21 -5.49
CA TYR A 253 6.07 -5.99 -6.93
C TYR A 253 7.46 -5.44 -7.29
N THR A 254 8.16 -6.17 -8.17
CA THR A 254 9.52 -5.85 -8.61
C THR A 254 9.58 -4.69 -9.62
N ALA A 255 8.47 -4.02 -9.86
CA ALA A 255 8.38 -2.80 -10.69
C ALA A 255 8.87 -2.97 -12.13
N ASP A 256 8.70 -4.16 -12.71
CA ASP A 256 9.20 -4.48 -14.06
C ASP A 256 8.53 -3.66 -15.17
N GLN A 257 7.33 -3.11 -14.92
CA GLN A 257 6.54 -2.30 -15.85
C GLN A 257 6.43 -0.83 -15.42
N ALA A 258 7.15 -0.41 -14.37
CA ALA A 258 7.21 0.99 -13.98
C ALA A 258 7.94 1.83 -15.05
N PRO A 259 7.73 3.17 -15.11
CA PRO A 259 8.44 4.04 -16.06
C PRO A 259 9.97 3.89 -16.01
N ASP A 260 10.53 3.81 -14.79
CA ASP A 260 11.93 3.46 -14.53
C ASP A 260 11.96 2.07 -13.87
N PRO A 261 12.06 0.98 -14.67
CA PRO A 261 11.91 -0.36 -14.14
C PRO A 261 12.93 -0.69 -13.06
N ARG A 262 12.49 -1.41 -12.03
CA ARG A 262 13.34 -2.03 -11.02
C ARG A 262 14.24 -1.08 -10.20
N GLN A 263 13.86 0.22 -10.10
CA GLN A 263 14.54 1.20 -9.24
C GLN A 263 14.10 1.13 -7.77
N GLY A 264 13.00 0.46 -7.49
CA GLY A 264 12.46 0.20 -6.15
C GLY A 264 11.59 -1.04 -6.14
N LEU A 265 11.39 -1.56 -4.94
CA LEU A 265 10.49 -2.68 -4.67
C LEU A 265 9.20 -2.15 -4.06
N ALA A 266 8.06 -2.33 -4.73
CA ALA A 266 6.78 -2.08 -4.08
C ALA A 266 6.57 -3.10 -2.96
N VAL A 267 6.24 -2.61 -1.78
CA VAL A 267 5.92 -3.40 -0.59
C VAL A 267 4.61 -2.87 -0.04
N GLU A 268 3.54 -3.61 -0.30
CA GLU A 268 2.18 -3.12 -0.10
C GLU A 268 1.52 -3.88 1.07
N PRO A 269 1.39 -3.27 2.25
CA PRO A 269 0.55 -3.83 3.30
C PRO A 269 -0.91 -3.79 2.85
N MET A 270 -1.63 -4.92 2.95
CA MET A 270 -3.03 -5.02 2.53
C MET A 270 -3.87 -5.73 3.59
N THR A 271 -5.09 -5.23 3.80
CA THR A 271 -6.05 -5.81 4.74
C THR A 271 -6.81 -7.00 4.16
N CYS A 272 -6.83 -7.13 2.84
CA CYS A 272 -7.45 -8.24 2.11
C CYS A 272 -6.67 -8.50 0.81
N PRO A 273 -6.77 -9.71 0.22
CA PRO A 273 -6.02 -10.08 -0.98
C PRO A 273 -6.60 -9.45 -2.26
N PRO A 274 -5.90 -9.60 -3.41
CA PRO A 274 -6.49 -9.35 -4.72
C PRO A 274 -7.83 -10.07 -4.90
N ASN A 275 -8.78 -9.41 -5.55
CA ASN A 275 -10.14 -9.92 -5.85
C ASN A 275 -11.03 -10.18 -4.62
N ALA A 276 -10.67 -9.62 -3.45
CA ALA A 276 -11.36 -9.88 -2.19
C ALA A 276 -12.86 -9.57 -2.23
N PHE A 277 -13.29 -8.48 -2.87
CA PHE A 277 -14.71 -8.14 -2.95
C PHE A 277 -15.53 -9.17 -3.75
N ALA A 278 -14.92 -9.85 -4.72
CA ALA A 278 -15.59 -10.91 -5.47
C ALA A 278 -15.56 -12.26 -4.74
N THR A 279 -14.50 -12.55 -3.99
CA THR A 279 -14.31 -13.83 -3.26
C THR A 279 -14.88 -13.81 -1.85
N GLY A 280 -14.94 -12.63 -1.20
CA GLY A 280 -15.28 -12.46 0.21
C GLY A 280 -14.11 -12.69 1.17
N GLU A 281 -12.90 -13.02 0.68
CA GLU A 281 -11.76 -13.36 1.51
C GLU A 281 -11.21 -12.13 2.24
N ASP A 282 -11.14 -12.19 3.57
CA ASP A 282 -10.64 -11.13 4.47
C ASP A 282 -11.25 -9.73 4.25
N VAL A 283 -12.43 -9.65 3.64
CA VAL A 283 -13.17 -8.38 3.50
C VAL A 283 -13.64 -7.93 4.87
N VAL A 284 -13.34 -6.70 5.23
CA VAL A 284 -13.88 -6.08 6.44
C VAL A 284 -15.32 -5.67 6.21
N HIS A 285 -16.23 -6.13 7.06
CA HIS A 285 -17.64 -5.76 7.03
C HIS A 285 -17.90 -4.65 8.06
N LEU A 286 -17.92 -3.39 7.60
CA LEU A 286 -18.15 -2.24 8.48
C LEU A 286 -19.66 -2.03 8.69
N GLU A 287 -20.14 -2.37 9.87
CA GLU A 287 -21.50 -2.04 10.30
C GLU A 287 -21.69 -0.50 10.37
N PRO A 288 -22.95 0.01 10.26
CA PRO A 288 -23.24 1.42 10.44
C PRO A 288 -22.69 1.96 11.75
N GLY A 289 -21.87 3.04 11.67
CA GLY A 289 -21.19 3.65 12.81
C GLY A 289 -19.90 2.98 13.25
N ALA A 290 -19.60 1.74 12.80
CA ALA A 290 -18.36 1.05 13.10
C ALA A 290 -17.16 1.69 12.40
N HIS A 291 -15.98 1.43 12.95
CA HIS A 291 -14.71 1.84 12.34
C HIS A 291 -13.72 0.67 12.28
N PHE A 292 -12.79 0.73 11.35
CA PHE A 292 -11.66 -0.18 11.22
C PHE A 292 -10.38 0.64 11.08
N GLN A 293 -9.28 0.11 11.61
CA GLN A 293 -7.98 0.79 11.62
C GLN A 293 -6.88 -0.22 11.33
N GLY A 294 -5.88 0.20 10.56
CA GLY A 294 -4.63 -0.52 10.34
C GLY A 294 -3.44 0.42 10.42
N LEU A 295 -2.28 -0.10 10.83
CA LEU A 295 -1.03 0.62 10.95
C LEU A 295 0.07 -0.07 10.13
N TRP A 296 0.90 0.76 9.49
CA TRP A 296 2.15 0.33 8.88
C TRP A 296 3.20 1.43 9.01
N GLY A 297 4.44 1.12 8.73
CA GLY A 297 5.49 2.13 8.81
C GLY A 297 6.75 1.73 8.06
N ILE A 298 7.64 2.71 7.86
CA ILE A 298 8.91 2.55 7.13
C ILE A 298 10.04 3.07 7.99
N GLN A 299 11.12 2.28 8.05
CA GLN A 299 12.35 2.62 8.75
C GLN A 299 13.55 2.41 7.83
N ALA A 300 14.59 3.23 8.03
CA ALA A 300 15.91 3.01 7.46
C ALA A 300 16.90 2.60 8.54
N SER A 301 17.89 1.80 8.17
CA SER A 301 19.09 1.58 8.96
C SER A 301 20.31 1.58 8.06
N THR A 302 21.42 2.12 8.54
CA THR A 302 22.74 1.87 7.95
C THR A 302 23.20 0.50 8.46
N GLY A 303 23.69 -0.36 7.57
CA GLY A 303 24.30 -1.61 8.01
C GLY A 303 25.51 -1.31 8.88
N ASP A 304 25.67 -2.08 9.92
CA ASP A 304 26.93 -2.11 10.70
C ASP A 304 28.08 -2.62 9.86
#